data_9ddc167e2c39c52d408a6421290ffb26
#
_entry.id   9ddc167e2c39c52d408a6421290ffb26
#
_cell.length_a   1.000
_cell.length_b   1.000
_cell.length_c   1.000
_cell.angle_alpha   90.00
_cell.angle_beta   90.00
_cell.angle_gamma   90.00
#
_symmetry.space_group_name_H-M   'P 1'
#
loop_
_entity.id
_entity.type
_entity.pdbx_description
1 polymer ?
#
loop_
_entity_poly.entity_id
_entity_poly.type
_entity_poly.pdbx_seq_one_letter_code
_entity_poly.pdbx_strand_id
1 'polypeptide(L)'
;GDIIEISQNTIYESVLSERLTKREESNIVLVSIHRTENLNNKKSLELLAQNLISLSKKFKTIWCLHIPTKNKLKKYKLYDELIKNGVELKDLIPYKEFLTTINNSEFVITDGGGVVEECRIIGTPTLVWREEHLDQNHLFDENTNLKLSFYNQDSINSFIKNYKKYKNPFQDREGSNPSSEILD
;
A
#
# COMPACT_ATOMS: atom_id res chain seq x y z
N GLY A 1 -17.42 31.32 0.16
CA GLY A 1 -16.56 30.90 1.25
C GLY A 1 -15.11 30.92 0.75
N ASP A 2 -14.23 31.36 1.58
CA ASP A 2 -12.81 31.44 1.24
C ASP A 2 -12.24 30.04 1.07
N ILE A 3 -11.40 29.85 0.04
CA ILE A 3 -10.69 28.59 -0.18
C ILE A 3 -9.44 28.64 0.70
N ILE A 4 -9.36 27.77 1.70
CA ILE A 4 -8.16 27.61 2.51
C ILE A 4 -7.24 26.64 1.76
N GLU A 5 -6.13 27.12 1.28
CA GLU A 5 -5.06 26.29 0.74
C GLU A 5 -4.26 25.68 1.90
N ILE A 6 -4.37 24.36 2.09
CA ILE A 6 -3.66 23.63 3.14
C ILE A 6 -2.33 23.16 2.55
N SER A 7 -1.24 23.42 3.26
CA SER A 7 0.12 23.09 2.80
C SER A 7 0.38 21.59 2.68
N GLN A 8 -0.38 20.75 3.42
CA GLN A 8 -0.25 19.30 3.39
C GLN A 8 -1.55 18.57 3.77
N ASN A 9 -1.61 17.28 3.43
CA ASN A 9 -2.70 16.39 3.80
C ASN A 9 -2.61 15.99 5.29
N THR A 10 -3.75 15.90 5.99
CA THR A 10 -3.86 15.44 7.39
C THR A 10 -3.30 14.03 7.62
N ILE A 11 -3.18 13.20 6.58
CA ILE A 11 -2.50 11.90 6.63
C ILE A 11 -1.04 12.06 7.05
N TYR A 12 -0.37 13.13 6.62
CA TYR A 12 1.01 13.41 7.00
C TYR A 12 1.17 13.56 8.51
N GLU A 13 0.32 14.36 9.16
CA GLU A 13 0.32 14.51 10.61
C GLU A 13 0.06 13.18 11.33
N SER A 14 -0.89 12.40 10.81
CA SER A 14 -1.22 11.10 11.38
C SER A 14 -0.02 10.14 11.36
N VAL A 15 0.72 10.12 10.26
CA VAL A 15 1.94 9.30 10.14
C VAL A 15 3.04 9.79 11.09
N LEU A 16 3.27 11.12 11.18
CA LEU A 16 4.28 11.70 12.07
C LEU A 16 3.95 11.45 13.56
N SER A 17 2.67 11.56 13.93
CA SER A 17 2.22 11.39 15.33
C SER A 17 2.56 10.00 15.88
N GLU A 18 2.63 8.99 15.02
CA GLU A 18 2.94 7.61 15.42
C GLU A 18 4.43 7.37 15.74
N ARG A 19 5.31 8.34 15.48
CA ARG A 19 6.74 8.29 15.81
C ARG A 19 7.37 6.95 15.43
N LEU A 20 7.31 6.61 14.14
CA LEU A 20 7.83 5.35 13.63
C LEU A 20 9.31 5.19 14.00
N THR A 21 9.67 4.03 14.54
CA THR A 21 11.05 3.69 14.84
C THR A 21 11.88 3.54 13.58
N LYS A 22 13.21 3.58 13.73
CA LYS A 22 14.11 3.28 12.61
C LYS A 22 13.69 1.96 11.96
N ARG A 23 13.65 1.98 10.63
CA ARG A 23 13.29 0.82 9.82
C ARG A 23 14.18 -0.38 10.16
N GLU A 24 13.54 -1.50 10.42
CA GLU A 24 14.19 -2.78 10.59
C GLU A 24 14.23 -3.53 9.26
N GLU A 25 15.30 -4.24 8.98
CA GLU A 25 15.34 -5.15 7.84
C GLU A 25 14.34 -6.28 8.06
N SER A 26 13.47 -6.47 7.12
CA SER A 26 12.48 -7.55 7.16
C SER A 26 12.35 -8.18 5.78
N ASN A 27 11.74 -9.33 5.72
CA ASN A 27 11.41 -10.02 4.47
C ASN A 27 9.90 -10.00 4.22
N ILE A 28 9.24 -8.87 4.57
CA ILE A 28 7.77 -8.75 4.52
C ILE A 28 7.34 -8.06 3.23
N VAL A 29 6.31 -8.60 2.59
CA VAL A 29 5.47 -7.93 1.60
C VAL A 29 4.10 -7.74 2.22
N LEU A 30 3.68 -6.48 2.39
CA LEU A 30 2.37 -6.15 2.93
C LEU A 30 1.37 -5.90 1.79
N VAL A 31 0.15 -6.42 1.95
CA VAL A 31 -0.94 -6.27 0.99
C VAL A 31 -2.16 -5.66 1.68
N SER A 32 -2.75 -4.64 1.03
CA SER A 32 -3.99 -4.00 1.48
C SER A 32 -4.86 -3.63 0.28
N ILE A 33 -5.72 -4.53 -0.14
CA ILE A 33 -6.64 -4.35 -1.28
C ILE A 33 -8.09 -4.41 -0.77
N HIS A 34 -8.86 -3.36 -1.00
CA HIS A 34 -10.21 -3.25 -0.46
C HIS A 34 -11.18 -2.43 -1.33
N ARG A 35 -10.74 -1.80 -2.42
CA ARG A 35 -11.62 -1.01 -3.29
C ARG A 35 -12.60 -1.89 -4.02
N THR A 36 -13.83 -1.41 -4.10
CA THR A 36 -14.98 -2.12 -4.71
C THR A 36 -14.69 -2.53 -6.16
N GLU A 37 -14.00 -1.67 -6.91
CA GLU A 37 -13.62 -1.90 -8.30
C GLU A 37 -12.75 -3.17 -8.42
N ASN A 38 -11.73 -3.30 -7.58
CA ASN A 38 -10.87 -4.47 -7.53
C ASN A 38 -11.62 -5.71 -7.03
N LEU A 39 -12.42 -5.56 -5.96
CA LEU A 39 -13.15 -6.69 -5.38
C LEU A 39 -14.21 -7.26 -6.31
N ASN A 40 -14.75 -6.47 -7.24
CA ASN A 40 -15.71 -6.92 -8.24
C ASN A 40 -15.05 -7.41 -9.54
N ASN A 41 -13.77 -7.13 -9.74
CA ASN A 41 -12.99 -7.61 -10.88
C ASN A 41 -12.32 -8.96 -10.53
N LYS A 42 -13.02 -10.06 -10.82
CA LYS A 42 -12.52 -11.41 -10.53
C LYS A 42 -11.15 -11.67 -11.19
N LYS A 43 -10.94 -11.26 -12.43
CA LYS A 43 -9.66 -11.45 -13.16
C LYS A 43 -8.52 -10.71 -12.47
N SER A 44 -8.75 -9.48 -12.03
CA SER A 44 -7.76 -8.70 -11.28
C SER A 44 -7.39 -9.37 -9.95
N LEU A 45 -8.38 -9.91 -9.21
CA LEU A 45 -8.11 -10.65 -7.96
C LEU A 45 -7.39 -11.97 -8.20
N GLU A 46 -7.71 -12.70 -9.26
CA GLU A 46 -7.00 -13.93 -9.65
C GLU A 46 -5.55 -13.64 -10.03
N LEU A 47 -5.31 -12.59 -10.81
CA LEU A 47 -3.97 -12.11 -11.13
C LEU A 47 -3.17 -11.72 -9.87
N LEU A 48 -3.80 -10.99 -8.95
CA LEU A 48 -3.20 -10.63 -7.66
C LEU A 48 -2.83 -11.90 -6.88
N ALA A 49 -3.78 -12.82 -6.71
CA ALA A 49 -3.57 -14.06 -5.95
C ALA A 49 -2.39 -14.89 -6.50
N GLN A 50 -2.28 -15.05 -7.82
CA GLN A 50 -1.16 -15.75 -8.47
C GLN A 50 0.18 -15.09 -8.16
N ASN A 51 0.24 -13.75 -8.22
CA ASN A 51 1.44 -13.00 -7.86
C ASN A 51 1.79 -13.14 -6.38
N LEU A 52 0.81 -13.09 -5.46
CA LEU A 52 1.05 -13.27 -4.02
C LEU A 52 1.55 -14.68 -3.70
N ILE A 53 1.00 -15.71 -4.33
CA ILE A 53 1.49 -17.09 -4.22
C ILE A 53 2.95 -17.22 -4.71
N SER A 54 3.29 -16.53 -5.78
CA SER A 54 4.68 -16.49 -6.25
C SER A 54 5.61 -15.76 -5.27
N LEU A 55 5.15 -14.65 -4.71
CA LEU A 55 5.89 -13.85 -3.74
C LEU A 55 6.09 -14.59 -2.41
N SER A 56 5.10 -15.34 -1.94
CA SER A 56 5.18 -16.11 -0.67
C SER A 56 6.30 -17.16 -0.63
N LYS A 57 6.81 -17.55 -1.81
CA LYS A 57 7.99 -18.43 -1.91
C LYS A 57 9.31 -17.75 -1.53
N LYS A 58 9.35 -16.41 -1.51
CA LYS A 58 10.55 -15.61 -1.26
C LYS A 58 10.39 -14.63 -0.11
N PHE A 59 9.17 -14.19 0.16
CA PHE A 59 8.86 -13.17 1.13
C PHE A 59 7.78 -13.68 2.08
N LYS A 60 7.81 -13.22 3.32
CA LYS A 60 6.67 -13.32 4.21
C LYS A 60 5.57 -12.38 3.70
N THR A 61 4.59 -12.93 2.98
CA THR A 61 3.50 -12.17 2.35
C THR A 61 2.31 -12.11 3.28
N ILE A 62 1.95 -10.91 3.74
CA ILE A 62 0.86 -10.65 4.69
C ILE A 62 -0.21 -9.82 3.99
N TRP A 63 -1.47 -10.27 4.00
CA TRP A 63 -2.60 -9.51 3.51
C TRP A 63 -3.56 -9.16 4.64
N CYS A 64 -3.64 -7.87 4.99
CA CYS A 64 -4.63 -7.36 5.95
C CYS A 64 -5.99 -7.20 5.26
N LEU A 65 -6.98 -7.96 5.71
CA LEU A 65 -8.26 -8.12 5.04
C LEU A 65 -9.37 -7.31 5.72
N HIS A 66 -10.03 -6.46 4.95
CA HIS A 66 -11.36 -5.98 5.28
C HIS A 66 -12.40 -7.10 5.08
N ILE A 67 -13.51 -7.05 5.83
CA ILE A 67 -14.58 -8.05 5.74
C ILE A 67 -15.07 -8.24 4.29
N PRO A 68 -15.35 -7.19 3.49
CA PRO A 68 -15.74 -7.35 2.08
C PRO A 68 -14.70 -8.10 1.25
N THR A 69 -13.40 -7.82 1.45
CA THR A 69 -12.31 -8.51 0.75
C THR A 69 -12.30 -10.00 1.09
N LYS A 70 -12.38 -10.34 2.39
CA LYS A 70 -12.44 -11.72 2.87
C LYS A 70 -13.60 -12.49 2.23
N ASN A 71 -14.78 -11.87 2.17
CA ASN A 71 -15.97 -12.46 1.56
C ASN A 71 -15.79 -12.69 0.06
N LYS A 72 -15.17 -11.76 -0.67
CA LYS A 72 -14.91 -11.91 -2.11
C LYS A 72 -13.88 -13.00 -2.39
N LEU A 73 -12.79 -13.06 -1.61
CA LEU A 73 -11.81 -14.14 -1.74
C LEU A 73 -12.44 -15.52 -1.53
N LYS A 74 -13.31 -15.67 -0.52
CA LYS A 74 -14.07 -16.91 -0.31
C LYS A 74 -15.01 -17.22 -1.48
N LYS A 75 -15.77 -16.22 -1.95
CA LYS A 75 -16.68 -16.36 -3.09
C LYS A 75 -15.96 -16.86 -4.35
N TYR A 76 -14.74 -16.35 -4.59
CA TYR A 76 -13.94 -16.72 -5.77
C TYR A 76 -13.02 -17.91 -5.52
N LYS A 77 -13.12 -18.58 -4.35
CA LYS A 77 -12.30 -19.75 -3.94
C LYS A 77 -10.80 -19.47 -3.86
N LEU A 78 -10.41 -18.21 -3.70
CA LEU A 78 -9.02 -17.77 -3.58
C LEU A 78 -8.52 -17.80 -2.13
N TYR A 79 -9.42 -17.75 -1.13
CA TYR A 79 -9.08 -17.64 0.28
C TYR A 79 -8.22 -18.82 0.77
N ASP A 80 -8.71 -20.03 0.60
CA ASP A 80 -8.02 -21.24 1.05
C ASP A 80 -6.79 -21.55 0.18
N GLU A 81 -6.84 -21.20 -1.10
CA GLU A 81 -5.70 -21.32 -2.02
C GLU A 81 -4.52 -20.46 -1.59
N LEU A 82 -4.76 -19.20 -1.21
CA LEU A 82 -3.73 -18.29 -0.70
C LEU A 82 -3.08 -18.84 0.58
N ILE A 83 -3.88 -19.27 1.55
CA ILE A 83 -3.38 -19.84 2.80
C ILE A 83 -2.54 -21.09 2.53
N LYS A 84 -3.05 -22.02 1.72
CA LYS A 84 -2.36 -23.27 1.37
C LYS A 84 -0.99 -23.02 0.73
N ASN A 85 -0.84 -21.88 0.04
CA ASN A 85 0.40 -21.50 -0.62
C ASN A 85 1.26 -20.50 0.20
N GLY A 86 0.99 -20.36 1.50
CA GLY A 86 1.88 -19.63 2.42
C GLY A 86 1.64 -18.11 2.50
N VAL A 87 0.51 -17.60 1.97
CA VAL A 87 0.11 -16.21 2.18
C VAL A 87 -0.61 -16.09 3.53
N GLU A 88 -0.12 -15.22 4.41
CA GLU A 88 -0.75 -14.94 5.69
C GLU A 88 -1.94 -13.98 5.49
N LEU A 89 -3.16 -14.47 5.68
CA LEU A 89 -4.37 -13.66 5.64
C LEU A 89 -4.72 -13.25 7.08
N LYS A 90 -4.60 -11.97 7.39
CA LYS A 90 -4.89 -11.39 8.70
C LYS A 90 -6.13 -10.52 8.66
N ASP A 91 -6.84 -10.42 9.77
CA ASP A 91 -7.84 -9.37 9.98
C ASP A 91 -7.11 -8.02 10.14
N LEU A 92 -7.86 -6.91 10.12
CA LEU A 92 -7.26 -5.58 10.28
C LEU A 92 -6.50 -5.48 11.60
N ILE A 93 -5.34 -4.88 11.55
CA ILE A 93 -4.46 -4.61 12.69
C ILE A 93 -4.56 -3.13 13.12
N PRO A 94 -4.18 -2.77 14.36
CA PRO A 94 -4.16 -1.39 14.80
C PRO A 94 -3.33 -0.48 13.89
N TYR A 95 -3.71 0.78 13.74
CA TYR A 95 -3.10 1.73 12.81
C TYR A 95 -1.59 1.86 12.99
N LYS A 96 -1.12 2.02 14.22
CA LYS A 96 0.32 2.08 14.52
C LYS A 96 1.09 0.83 14.07
N GLU A 97 0.52 -0.34 14.32
CA GLU A 97 1.12 -1.62 13.89
C GLU A 97 1.12 -1.71 12.35
N PHE A 98 0.08 -1.22 11.70
CA PHE A 98 -0.01 -1.17 10.25
C PHE A 98 1.07 -0.26 9.64
N LEU A 99 1.24 0.97 10.16
CA LEU A 99 2.29 1.88 9.72
C LEU A 99 3.69 1.33 10.00
N THR A 100 3.89 0.70 11.16
CA THR A 100 5.16 0.02 11.48
C THR A 100 5.43 -1.11 10.49
N THR A 101 4.40 -1.86 10.10
CA THR A 101 4.53 -2.94 9.11
C THR A 101 4.84 -2.36 7.72
N ILE A 102 4.20 -1.25 7.30
CA ILE A 102 4.56 -0.53 6.07
C ILE A 102 6.04 -0.14 6.10
N ASN A 103 6.48 0.52 7.18
CA ASN A 103 7.85 1.00 7.34
C ASN A 103 8.89 -0.12 7.21
N ASN A 104 8.60 -1.29 7.78
CA ASN A 104 9.51 -2.44 7.79
C ASN A 104 9.36 -3.34 6.55
N SER A 105 8.34 -3.15 5.72
CA SER A 105 8.13 -3.98 4.52
C SER A 105 9.19 -3.74 3.44
N GLU A 106 9.52 -4.78 2.70
CA GLU A 106 10.31 -4.67 1.47
C GLU A 106 9.58 -3.82 0.44
N PHE A 107 8.28 -4.09 0.27
CA PHE A 107 7.35 -3.27 -0.50
C PHE A 107 5.90 -3.55 -0.09
N VAL A 108 5.01 -2.67 -0.53
CA VAL A 108 3.57 -2.76 -0.28
C VAL A 108 2.82 -2.93 -1.60
N ILE A 109 1.73 -3.69 -1.59
CA ILE A 109 0.75 -3.76 -2.69
C ILE A 109 -0.57 -3.24 -2.15
N THR A 110 -1.08 -2.13 -2.70
CA THR A 110 -2.32 -1.50 -2.21
C THR A 110 -3.11 -0.84 -3.34
N ASP A 111 -4.42 -0.66 -3.11
CA ASP A 111 -5.32 0.10 -3.99
C ASP A 111 -5.92 1.34 -3.31
N GLY A 112 -5.73 1.48 -2.00
CA GLY A 112 -6.32 2.53 -1.18
C GLY A 112 -5.57 3.85 -1.26
N GLY A 113 -6.30 4.97 -1.46
CA GLY A 113 -5.70 6.31 -1.53
C GLY A 113 -4.91 6.68 -0.29
N GLY A 114 -5.48 6.51 0.91
CA GLY A 114 -4.79 6.79 2.18
C GLY A 114 -3.52 5.97 2.34
N VAL A 115 -3.58 4.64 2.11
CA VAL A 115 -2.40 3.78 2.22
C VAL A 115 -1.32 4.14 1.19
N VAL A 116 -1.71 4.59 -0.01
CA VAL A 116 -0.75 5.09 -1.03
C VAL A 116 0.00 6.31 -0.51
N GLU A 117 -0.71 7.27 0.10
CA GLU A 117 -0.10 8.45 0.68
C GLU A 117 0.80 8.13 1.89
N GLU A 118 0.35 7.26 2.79
CA GLU A 118 1.16 6.75 3.91
C GLU A 118 2.46 6.11 3.41
N CYS A 119 2.39 5.26 2.40
CA CYS A 119 3.56 4.63 1.78
C CYS A 119 4.49 5.67 1.14
N ARG A 120 3.94 6.71 0.51
CA ARG A 120 4.73 7.81 -0.07
C ARG A 120 5.49 8.58 1.00
N ILE A 121 4.84 8.93 2.10
CA ILE A 121 5.44 9.64 3.24
C ILE A 121 6.54 8.80 3.88
N ILE A 122 6.28 7.51 4.12
CA ILE A 122 7.22 6.58 4.75
C ILE A 122 8.38 6.22 3.81
N GLY A 123 8.19 6.36 2.49
CA GLY A 123 9.21 6.04 1.49
C GLY A 123 9.31 4.54 1.15
N THR A 124 8.31 3.74 1.53
CA THR A 124 8.29 2.31 1.23
C THR A 124 7.88 2.07 -0.23
N PRO A 125 8.67 1.29 -1.02
CA PRO A 125 8.32 0.95 -2.39
C PRO A 125 6.90 0.40 -2.48
N THR A 126 6.08 0.89 -3.40
CA THR A 126 4.67 0.52 -3.43
C THR A 126 4.18 0.23 -4.84
N LEU A 127 3.59 -0.94 -5.02
CA LEU A 127 2.84 -1.30 -6.21
C LEU A 127 1.37 -0.95 -6.01
N VAL A 128 0.92 0.08 -6.69
CA VAL A 128 -0.48 0.52 -6.63
C VAL A 128 -1.30 -0.35 -7.59
N TRP A 129 -2.23 -1.13 -7.02
CA TRP A 129 -3.04 -2.09 -7.75
C TRP A 129 -4.23 -1.42 -8.46
N ARG A 130 -3.92 -0.74 -9.57
CA ARG A 130 -4.88 0.03 -10.38
C ARG A 130 -4.53 -0.04 -11.87
N GLU A 131 -5.51 0.25 -12.72
CA GLU A 131 -5.37 0.25 -14.18
C GLU A 131 -4.82 1.59 -14.69
N GLU A 132 -5.19 2.69 -14.06
CA GLU A 132 -4.83 4.04 -14.49
C GLU A 132 -4.50 4.97 -13.31
N HIS A 133 -3.87 6.09 -13.62
CA HIS A 133 -3.67 7.19 -12.69
C HIS A 133 -5.04 7.80 -12.37
N LEU A 134 -5.47 7.70 -11.12
CA LEU A 134 -6.61 8.46 -10.64
C LEU A 134 -6.18 9.89 -10.30
N ASP A 135 -7.15 10.76 -9.93
CA ASP A 135 -7.02 12.20 -9.68
C ASP A 135 -5.82 12.67 -8.81
N GLN A 136 -4.94 11.77 -8.43
CA GLN A 136 -3.72 11.98 -7.66
C GLN A 136 -2.45 11.90 -8.51
N ASN A 137 -2.46 12.43 -9.73
CA ASN A 137 -1.28 12.43 -10.62
C ASN A 137 -0.02 13.03 -9.96
N HIS A 138 -0.19 13.97 -9.02
CA HIS A 138 0.90 14.56 -8.24
C HIS A 138 1.68 13.56 -7.36
N LEU A 139 1.11 12.38 -7.06
CA LEU A 139 1.78 11.34 -6.29
C LEU A 139 2.76 10.49 -7.12
N PHE A 140 2.68 10.56 -8.46
CA PHE A 140 3.44 9.73 -9.39
C PHE A 140 4.48 10.54 -10.18
N ASP A 141 5.23 11.40 -9.49
CA ASP A 141 6.38 12.10 -10.07
C ASP A 141 7.54 11.13 -10.38
N GLU A 142 8.58 11.64 -11.05
CA GLU A 142 9.72 10.81 -11.50
C GLU A 142 10.47 10.12 -10.34
N ASN A 143 10.48 10.75 -9.18
CA ASN A 143 11.20 10.28 -7.99
C ASN A 143 10.30 9.54 -6.99
N THR A 144 9.08 9.19 -7.39
CA THR A 144 8.14 8.54 -6.48
C THR A 144 8.52 7.09 -6.19
N ASN A 145 8.27 6.66 -4.96
CA ASN A 145 8.33 5.26 -4.55
C ASN A 145 7.10 4.44 -5.00
N LEU A 146 6.16 5.06 -5.73
CA LEU A 146 4.92 4.46 -6.18
C LEU A 146 5.01 4.02 -7.65
N LYS A 147 4.50 2.84 -7.97
CA LYS A 147 4.36 2.35 -9.35
C LYS A 147 3.00 1.72 -9.56
N LEU A 148 2.41 1.93 -10.74
CA LEU A 148 1.12 1.35 -11.09
C LEU A 148 1.29 -0.07 -11.64
N SER A 149 0.36 -0.96 -11.28
CA SER A 149 0.33 -2.33 -11.79
C SER A 149 -0.22 -2.40 -13.22
N PHE A 150 -1.13 -1.48 -13.59
CA PHE A 150 -1.93 -1.55 -14.82
C PHE A 150 -2.64 -2.90 -15.03
N TYR A 151 -2.77 -3.72 -13.97
CA TYR A 151 -3.17 -5.14 -14.05
C TYR A 151 -2.39 -5.92 -15.11
N ASN A 152 -1.14 -5.52 -15.35
CA ASN A 152 -0.27 -6.05 -16.38
C ASN A 152 0.90 -6.81 -15.77
N GLN A 153 1.10 -8.07 -16.18
CA GLN A 153 2.13 -8.93 -15.60
C GLN A 153 3.56 -8.42 -15.80
N ASP A 154 3.85 -7.76 -16.94
CA ASP A 154 5.19 -7.23 -17.21
C ASP A 154 5.50 -6.03 -16.28
N SER A 155 4.52 -5.15 -16.06
CA SER A 155 4.64 -4.04 -15.11
C SER A 155 4.86 -4.55 -13.68
N ILE A 156 4.10 -5.58 -13.26
CA ILE A 156 4.22 -6.22 -11.95
C ILE A 156 5.62 -6.86 -11.80
N ASN A 157 6.06 -7.63 -12.79
CA ASN A 157 7.37 -8.28 -12.79
C ASN A 157 8.52 -7.26 -12.77
N SER A 158 8.39 -6.18 -13.54
CA SER A 158 9.35 -5.08 -13.56
C SER A 158 9.48 -4.42 -12.20
N PHE A 159 8.35 -4.15 -11.54
CA PHE A 159 8.35 -3.62 -10.18
C PHE A 159 9.02 -4.59 -9.20
N ILE A 160 8.59 -5.85 -9.15
CA ILE A 160 9.13 -6.86 -8.23
C ILE A 160 10.64 -7.05 -8.42
N LYS A 161 11.13 -6.98 -9.64
CA LYS A 161 12.58 -7.08 -9.95
C LYS A 161 13.36 -5.87 -9.46
N ASN A 162 12.75 -4.69 -9.44
CA ASN A 162 13.44 -3.41 -9.22
C ASN A 162 12.98 -2.65 -7.96
N TYR A 163 12.12 -3.21 -7.12
CA TYR A 163 11.49 -2.48 -6.00
C TYR A 163 12.49 -1.73 -5.11
N LYS A 164 13.69 -2.27 -4.89
CA LYS A 164 14.73 -1.62 -4.08
C LYS A 164 15.15 -0.25 -4.61
N LYS A 165 15.03 -0.02 -5.93
CA LYS A 165 15.34 1.28 -6.56
C LYS A 165 14.29 2.36 -6.25
N TYR A 166 13.10 1.95 -5.81
CA TYR A 166 12.00 2.86 -5.48
C TYR A 166 11.93 3.17 -3.99
N LYS A 167 12.93 2.77 -3.20
CA LYS A 167 12.98 3.06 -1.78
C LYS A 167 13.43 4.50 -1.57
N ASN A 168 12.57 5.30 -0.96
CA ASN A 168 12.85 6.68 -0.63
C ASN A 168 13.12 6.85 0.87
N PRO A 169 13.84 7.92 1.29
CA PRO A 169 13.88 8.29 2.70
C PRO A 169 12.50 8.69 3.20
N PHE A 170 12.30 8.60 4.50
CA PHE A 170 11.10 9.13 5.15
C PHE A 170 11.00 10.64 4.84
N GLN A 171 9.82 11.09 4.42
CA GLN A 171 9.60 12.50 4.12
C GLN A 171 9.31 13.27 5.41
N ASP A 172 10.37 13.56 6.16
CA ASP A 172 10.30 14.46 7.30
C ASP A 172 10.41 15.91 6.79
N ARG A 173 9.29 16.62 6.78
CA ARG A 173 9.25 18.04 6.44
C ARG A 173 9.00 18.81 7.73
N GLU A 174 10.07 19.26 8.35
CA GLU A 174 9.98 20.12 9.54
C GLU A 174 9.06 21.33 9.30
N GLY A 175 8.11 21.54 10.20
CA GLY A 175 7.34 22.79 10.30
C GLY A 175 5.97 22.82 9.64
N SER A 176 5.45 21.75 9.04
CA SER A 176 4.08 21.74 8.52
C SER A 176 3.11 21.08 9.52
N ASN A 177 2.08 21.80 9.90
CA ASN A 177 0.99 21.32 10.73
C ASN A 177 -0.35 21.67 10.05
N PRO A 178 -0.81 20.84 9.06
CA PRO A 178 -2.03 21.13 8.29
C PRO A 178 -3.27 21.31 9.14
N SER A 179 -3.38 20.64 10.28
CA SER A 179 -4.55 20.78 11.15
C SER A 179 -4.60 22.15 11.84
N SER A 180 -3.46 22.78 12.13
CA SER A 180 -3.44 24.15 12.67
C SER A 180 -3.82 25.19 11.62
N GLU A 181 -3.48 24.94 10.33
CA GLU A 181 -3.82 25.84 9.22
C GLU A 181 -5.34 25.90 8.94
N ILE A 182 -6.11 24.89 9.38
CA ILE A 182 -7.57 24.84 9.23
C ILE A 182 -8.27 25.62 10.35
N LEU A 183 -7.62 25.79 11.50
CA LEU A 183 -8.21 26.40 12.71
C LEU A 183 -7.97 27.92 12.80
N ASP A 184 -7.07 28.49 12.01
CA ASP A 184 -6.80 29.92 11.89
C ASP A 184 -7.66 30.55 10.76
#